data_20377b38df376506fe35ea96836e7e6c
#
_entry.id   20377b38df376506fe35ea96836e7e6c
#
_cell.length_a   1.000
_cell.length_b   1.000
_cell.length_c   1.000
_cell.angle_alpha   90.00
_cell.angle_beta   90.00
_cell.angle_gamma   90.00
#
_symmetry.space_group_name_H-M   'P 1'
#
loop_
_entity.id
_entity.type
_entity.pdbx_description
1 polymer ?
#
loop_
_entity_poly.entity_id
_entity_poly.type
_entity_poly.pdbx_seq_one_letter_code
_entity_poly.pdbx_strand_id
1 'polypeptide(L)'
;MTMNNKQNRGGGRAETLYSIAILFALAIIAVAFLLVQGGFNINSLFATELQKSSTVHPTTKSVGESPAQILQDIQPSGFRPSGSAETFNNETLSDKIDGRADLYLECGFVNLNALRFVKENDPATWFEVYLYDMGAPENAFAVYSIQKRKDGKNSNLALYSYTVENAIFFMHGKYYTEMVSSEVSDVLKDAILSSAQNLLENYPAEAFSLLEMSLLPKDARLKGSEELFLKNAFGFEKFPRVLTAIYRQNEKEMMAFVATCKGAGGARAMVEEYRIFLIGLGGKERKVEESAVPGLVMIDMSGDIEIFFCTGENLMGIHAARDKDAALALAQKLYKYITTKTQSATGGLKE
;
A
#
# COMPACT_ATOMS: atom_id res chain seq x y z
N MET A 1 -27.80 -55.24 -48.31
CA MET A 1 -26.90 -54.09 -48.43
C MET A 1 -26.53 -53.67 -47.02
N THR A 2 -25.46 -54.23 -46.47
CA THR A 2 -25.00 -54.07 -45.09
C THR A 2 -23.87 -53.02 -45.08
N MET A 3 -24.11 -51.87 -44.49
CA MET A 3 -23.05 -50.84 -44.25
C MET A 3 -22.35 -51.09 -42.93
N ASN A 4 -21.08 -51.32 -43.05
CA ASN A 4 -20.15 -51.61 -41.98
C ASN A 4 -19.65 -50.30 -41.35
N ASN A 5 -19.98 -50.03 -40.10
CA ASN A 5 -19.54 -48.84 -39.35
C ASN A 5 -18.31 -49.22 -38.53
N LYS A 6 -17.10 -48.93 -39.03
CA LYS A 6 -15.86 -49.01 -38.26
C LYS A 6 -15.68 -47.77 -37.42
N GLN A 7 -16.02 -47.83 -36.15
CA GLN A 7 -15.66 -46.82 -35.16
C GLN A 7 -14.15 -46.83 -34.87
N ASN A 8 -13.56 -45.69 -35.07
CA ASN A 8 -12.16 -45.39 -34.82
C ASN A 8 -11.88 -45.31 -33.29
N ARG A 9 -11.28 -46.34 -32.71
CA ARG A 9 -10.93 -46.47 -31.26
C ARG A 9 -9.44 -46.25 -31.01
N GLY A 10 -8.80 -45.26 -31.63
CA GLY A 10 -7.36 -45.03 -31.51
C GLY A 10 -6.95 -43.75 -30.76
N GLY A 11 -7.84 -42.77 -30.51
CA GLY A 11 -7.48 -41.45 -29.92
C GLY A 11 -7.31 -41.43 -28.40
N GLY A 12 -8.11 -42.18 -27.66
CA GLY A 12 -8.18 -42.01 -26.20
C GLY A 12 -6.97 -42.44 -25.37
N ARG A 13 -6.15 -43.39 -25.87
CA ARG A 13 -4.97 -43.84 -25.12
C ARG A 13 -3.78 -42.88 -25.18
N ALA A 14 -3.59 -42.22 -26.31
CA ALA A 14 -2.52 -41.24 -26.45
C ALA A 14 -2.82 -39.97 -25.63
N GLU A 15 -4.05 -39.45 -25.65
CA GLU A 15 -4.48 -38.30 -24.86
C GLU A 15 -4.37 -38.57 -23.34
N THR A 16 -4.73 -39.75 -22.88
CA THR A 16 -4.57 -40.16 -21.47
C THR A 16 -3.11 -40.19 -21.05
N LEU A 17 -2.21 -40.71 -21.92
CA LEU A 17 -0.77 -40.73 -21.66
C LEU A 17 -0.16 -39.33 -21.60
N TYR A 18 -0.57 -38.40 -22.48
CA TYR A 18 -0.12 -37.02 -22.42
C TYR A 18 -0.62 -36.30 -21.16
N SER A 19 -1.88 -36.49 -20.76
CA SER A 19 -2.42 -35.95 -19.53
C SER A 19 -1.69 -36.42 -18.27
N ILE A 20 -1.36 -37.69 -18.20
CA ILE A 20 -0.58 -38.28 -17.10
C ILE A 20 0.85 -37.73 -17.09
N ALA A 21 1.49 -37.55 -18.24
CA ALA A 21 2.84 -37.02 -18.34
C ALA A 21 2.88 -35.55 -17.89
N ILE A 22 1.86 -34.75 -18.23
CA ILE A 22 1.74 -33.33 -17.79
C ILE A 22 1.53 -33.27 -16.27
N LEU A 23 0.67 -34.11 -15.69
CA LEU A 23 0.46 -34.15 -14.24
C LEU A 23 1.72 -34.57 -13.48
N PHE A 24 2.49 -35.50 -14.04
CA PHE A 24 3.77 -35.92 -13.45
C PHE A 24 4.82 -34.81 -13.51
N ALA A 25 4.90 -34.07 -14.62
CA ALA A 25 5.78 -32.91 -14.76
C ALA A 25 5.41 -31.78 -13.76
N LEU A 26 4.14 -31.48 -13.59
CA LEU A 26 3.65 -30.49 -12.61
C LEU A 26 3.95 -30.92 -11.16
N ALA A 27 3.81 -32.20 -10.85
CA ALA A 27 4.15 -32.75 -9.54
C ALA A 27 5.66 -32.63 -9.24
N ILE A 28 6.53 -32.86 -10.23
CA ILE A 28 7.99 -32.70 -10.08
C ILE A 28 8.34 -31.23 -9.84
N ILE A 29 7.70 -30.29 -10.55
CA ILE A 29 7.90 -28.86 -10.36
C ILE A 29 7.46 -28.43 -8.96
N ALA A 30 6.32 -28.90 -8.47
CA ALA A 30 5.84 -28.62 -7.12
C ALA A 30 6.79 -29.16 -6.05
N VAL A 31 7.31 -30.36 -6.20
CA VAL A 31 8.29 -30.95 -5.26
C VAL A 31 9.62 -30.21 -5.32
N ALA A 32 10.09 -29.81 -6.50
CA ALA A 32 11.30 -29.00 -6.65
C ALA A 32 11.16 -27.62 -5.96
N PHE A 33 9.99 -27.01 -6.09
CA PHE A 33 9.67 -25.74 -5.42
C PHE A 33 9.68 -25.87 -3.90
N LEU A 34 9.09 -26.93 -3.35
CA LEU A 34 9.10 -27.22 -1.91
C LEU A 34 10.52 -27.53 -1.37
N LEU A 35 11.36 -28.18 -2.17
CA LEU A 35 12.75 -28.47 -1.78
C LEU A 35 13.63 -27.19 -1.81
N VAL A 36 13.36 -26.27 -2.72
CA VAL A 36 14.05 -24.97 -2.78
C VAL A 36 13.62 -24.06 -1.63
N GLN A 37 12.35 -24.06 -1.23
CA GLN A 37 11.87 -23.31 -0.07
C GLN A 37 12.41 -23.82 1.26
N GLY A 38 12.66 -25.12 1.40
CA GLY A 38 13.20 -25.72 2.62
C GLY A 38 14.69 -25.44 2.87
N GLY A 39 15.43 -24.86 1.92
CA GLY A 39 16.89 -24.68 1.99
C GLY A 39 17.36 -23.24 2.21
N PHE A 40 16.51 -22.22 2.13
CA PHE A 40 16.92 -20.82 2.30
C PHE A 40 16.57 -20.26 3.67
N ASN A 41 17.47 -20.48 4.62
CA ASN A 41 17.44 -19.78 5.92
C ASN A 41 18.25 -18.50 5.80
N ILE A 42 17.58 -17.38 5.43
CA ILE A 42 18.18 -16.04 5.25
C ILE A 42 18.58 -15.40 6.57
N ASN A 43 18.15 -15.94 7.72
CA ASN A 43 18.37 -15.34 9.03
C ASN A 43 19.81 -15.44 9.55
N SER A 44 20.72 -16.13 8.87
CA SER A 44 22.12 -16.25 9.32
C SER A 44 23.08 -15.20 8.74
N LEU A 45 22.66 -14.38 7.77
CA LEU A 45 23.56 -13.41 7.11
C LEU A 45 23.47 -11.98 7.66
N PHE A 46 22.49 -11.66 8.51
CA PHE A 46 22.30 -10.31 9.05
C PHE A 46 22.52 -10.15 10.55
N ALA A 47 23.00 -11.18 11.24
CA ALA A 47 23.16 -11.13 12.70
C ALA A 47 24.49 -10.53 13.21
N THR A 48 25.39 -10.04 12.34
CA THR A 48 26.77 -9.74 12.79
C THR A 48 27.18 -8.26 12.72
N GLU A 49 26.35 -7.30 12.28
CA GLU A 49 26.80 -5.90 12.14
C GLU A 49 25.98 -4.81 12.85
N LEU A 50 25.08 -5.13 13.76
CA LEU A 50 24.31 -4.10 14.51
C LEU A 50 24.63 -4.04 16.00
N GLN A 51 25.90 -4.25 16.35
CA GLN A 51 26.32 -4.06 17.75
C GLN A 51 27.52 -3.11 17.85
N LYS A 52 27.37 -1.87 17.40
CA LYS A 52 28.21 -0.73 17.85
C LYS A 52 27.64 0.60 17.31
N SER A 53 26.74 1.20 18.01
CA SER A 53 26.68 2.65 18.25
C SER A 53 25.59 2.94 19.28
N SER A 54 25.99 2.85 20.53
CA SER A 54 25.27 3.50 21.62
C SER A 54 26.00 4.80 21.88
N THR A 55 25.32 5.94 21.79
CA THR A 55 25.48 7.04 22.77
C THR A 55 24.41 8.12 22.58
N VAL A 56 23.63 8.25 23.64
CA VAL A 56 23.21 9.43 24.44
C VAL A 56 22.05 10.31 23.95
N HIS A 57 20.93 10.09 24.50
CA HIS A 57 19.83 10.80 25.22
C HIS A 57 19.47 12.27 24.96
N PRO A 58 18.18 12.64 25.14
CA PRO A 58 17.64 12.84 26.47
C PRO A 58 16.31 12.12 26.75
N THR A 59 16.20 11.74 28.01
CA THR A 59 15.10 11.04 28.67
C THR A 59 13.81 11.87 28.67
N THR A 60 12.81 11.40 27.95
CA THR A 60 11.42 11.67 28.30
C THR A 60 10.79 10.30 28.52
N LYS A 61 10.14 10.11 29.66
CA LYS A 61 9.46 8.87 30.03
C LYS A 61 8.40 8.53 29.00
N SER A 62 8.72 7.70 28.01
CA SER A 62 7.76 6.85 27.33
C SER A 62 7.83 5.51 28.06
N VAL A 63 6.97 5.31 29.03
CA VAL A 63 6.64 3.99 29.53
C VAL A 63 6.13 3.23 28.32
N GLY A 64 6.88 2.25 27.82
CA GLY A 64 6.52 1.42 26.69
C GLY A 64 5.35 0.51 27.10
N GLU A 65 4.14 1.04 27.06
CA GLU A 65 2.93 0.22 27.22
C GLU A 65 2.83 -0.74 26.05
N SER A 66 2.54 -2.01 26.38
CA SER A 66 2.39 -3.02 25.33
C SER A 66 1.13 -2.72 24.50
N PRO A 67 1.09 -3.02 23.18
CA PRO A 67 -0.12 -2.85 22.38
C PRO A 67 -1.36 -3.54 22.96
N ALA A 68 -1.18 -4.67 23.64
CA ALA A 68 -2.25 -5.35 24.37
C ALA A 68 -2.82 -4.52 25.53
N GLN A 69 -1.99 -3.74 26.24
CA GLN A 69 -2.45 -2.82 27.27
C GLN A 69 -3.21 -1.64 26.68
N ILE A 70 -2.74 -1.08 25.56
CA ILE A 70 -3.43 -0.03 24.82
C ILE A 70 -4.88 -0.46 24.53
N LEU A 71 -5.07 -1.71 24.05
CA LEU A 71 -6.40 -2.21 23.75
C LEU A 71 -7.31 -2.33 24.98
N GLN A 72 -6.76 -2.64 26.15
CA GLN A 72 -7.55 -2.69 27.39
C GLN A 72 -7.97 -1.29 27.87
N ASP A 73 -7.08 -0.31 27.72
CA ASP A 73 -7.29 1.05 28.23
C ASP A 73 -8.32 1.86 27.42
N ILE A 74 -8.62 1.41 26.20
CA ILE A 74 -9.63 2.07 25.34
C ILE A 74 -11.04 1.52 25.51
N GLN A 75 -11.30 0.70 26.53
CA GLN A 75 -12.62 0.13 26.82
C GLN A 75 -13.67 1.24 26.99
N PRO A 76 -14.77 1.26 26.21
CA PRO A 76 -15.83 2.24 26.36
C PRO A 76 -16.81 1.81 27.45
N SER A 77 -17.56 2.77 28.00
CA SER A 77 -18.60 2.51 29.01
C SER A 77 -19.68 1.58 28.47
N GLY A 78 -20.14 0.63 29.30
CA GLY A 78 -21.19 -0.35 28.97
C GLY A 78 -20.70 -1.53 28.10
N PHE A 79 -19.42 -1.62 27.84
CA PHE A 79 -18.78 -2.74 27.14
C PHE A 79 -17.67 -3.33 28.01
N ARG A 80 -17.41 -4.61 27.82
CA ARG A 80 -16.29 -5.32 28.47
C ARG A 80 -15.53 -6.16 27.46
N PRO A 81 -14.22 -6.42 27.71
CA PRO A 81 -13.46 -7.35 26.88
C PRO A 81 -14.09 -8.74 26.85
N SER A 82 -14.11 -9.40 25.71
CA SER A 82 -14.57 -10.79 25.52
C SER A 82 -13.45 -11.82 25.73
N GLY A 83 -12.41 -11.47 26.49
CA GLY A 83 -11.23 -12.28 26.74
C GLY A 83 -9.98 -11.42 26.83
N SER A 84 -8.80 -12.03 26.69
CA SER A 84 -7.53 -11.32 26.55
C SER A 84 -7.30 -10.90 25.10
N ALA A 85 -6.47 -9.88 24.89
CA ALA A 85 -6.05 -9.50 23.55
C ALA A 85 -5.29 -10.65 22.88
N GLU A 86 -5.64 -10.93 21.63
CA GLU A 86 -4.94 -11.88 20.76
C GLU A 86 -3.78 -11.15 20.06
N THR A 87 -2.64 -11.82 19.91
CA THR A 87 -1.47 -11.24 19.23
C THR A 87 -1.03 -12.13 18.08
N PHE A 88 -0.78 -11.51 16.93
CA PHE A 88 -0.35 -12.17 15.71
C PHE A 88 0.95 -11.53 15.22
N ASN A 89 1.89 -12.36 14.78
CA ASN A 89 3.16 -11.96 14.16
C ASN A 89 3.15 -12.22 12.65
N ASN A 90 4.29 -12.06 11.99
CA ASN A 90 4.43 -12.26 10.54
C ASN A 90 4.03 -13.66 10.06
N GLU A 91 4.17 -14.69 10.90
CA GLU A 91 3.87 -16.08 10.57
C GLU A 91 2.38 -16.42 10.79
N THR A 92 1.73 -15.73 11.71
CA THR A 92 0.35 -16.03 12.14
C THR A 92 -0.67 -14.99 11.70
N LEU A 93 -0.26 -13.90 11.04
CA LEU A 93 -1.16 -12.84 10.60
C LEU A 93 -2.27 -13.37 9.68
N SER A 94 -1.93 -14.29 8.78
CA SER A 94 -2.89 -14.91 7.86
C SER A 94 -3.98 -15.71 8.57
N ASP A 95 -3.74 -16.22 9.78
CA ASP A 95 -4.75 -16.93 10.55
C ASP A 95 -5.89 -15.99 11.01
N LYS A 96 -5.61 -14.70 11.12
CA LYS A 96 -6.59 -13.68 11.54
C LYS A 96 -7.25 -12.93 10.39
N ILE A 97 -6.48 -12.59 9.33
CA ILE A 97 -6.96 -11.70 8.26
C ILE A 97 -6.91 -12.32 6.85
N ASP A 98 -6.64 -13.62 6.75
CA ASP A 98 -6.61 -14.39 5.49
C ASP A 98 -5.74 -13.73 4.40
N GLY A 99 -6.21 -13.75 3.14
CA GLY A 99 -5.49 -13.25 1.96
C GLY A 99 -5.14 -11.75 1.97
N ARG A 100 -5.52 -10.99 3.00
CA ARG A 100 -5.08 -9.59 3.16
C ARG A 100 -3.68 -9.46 3.77
N ALA A 101 -3.13 -10.54 4.35
CA ALA A 101 -1.87 -10.49 5.10
C ALA A 101 -0.69 -10.00 4.26
N ASP A 102 -0.60 -10.38 2.99
CA ASP A 102 0.52 -10.04 2.11
C ASP A 102 0.77 -8.53 2.02
N LEU A 103 -0.29 -7.72 1.87
CA LEU A 103 -0.15 -6.27 1.83
C LEU A 103 0.47 -5.70 3.11
N TYR A 104 0.05 -6.17 4.28
CA TYR A 104 0.58 -5.69 5.56
C TYR A 104 2.06 -6.10 5.73
N LEU A 105 2.39 -7.35 5.36
CA LEU A 105 3.77 -7.86 5.40
C LEU A 105 4.69 -7.07 4.45
N GLU A 106 4.23 -6.77 3.25
CA GLU A 106 4.98 -5.93 2.29
C GLU A 106 5.18 -4.49 2.79
N CYS A 107 4.24 -3.98 3.59
CA CYS A 107 4.30 -2.65 4.20
C CYS A 107 5.06 -2.61 5.53
N GLY A 108 5.79 -3.67 5.92
CA GLY A 108 6.66 -3.64 7.11
C GLY A 108 5.92 -3.90 8.41
N PHE A 109 4.87 -4.71 8.38
CA PHE A 109 4.12 -5.17 9.54
C PHE A 109 5.04 -5.78 10.62
N VAL A 110 4.76 -5.47 11.88
CA VAL A 110 5.48 -5.98 13.05
C VAL A 110 4.62 -6.95 13.84
N ASN A 111 3.44 -6.50 14.28
CA ASN A 111 2.46 -7.34 14.95
C ASN A 111 1.04 -6.75 14.83
N LEU A 112 0.05 -7.61 14.99
CA LEU A 112 -1.35 -7.26 15.20
C LEU A 112 -1.76 -7.65 16.61
N ASN A 113 -2.40 -6.73 17.32
CA ASN A 113 -3.12 -7.03 18.53
C ASN A 113 -4.62 -6.82 18.27
N ALA A 114 -5.43 -7.81 18.59
CA ALA A 114 -6.88 -7.76 18.39
C ALA A 114 -7.61 -8.00 19.71
N LEU A 115 -8.67 -7.21 19.95
CA LEU A 115 -9.50 -7.36 21.13
C LEU A 115 -10.95 -7.08 20.79
N ARG A 116 -11.84 -8.01 21.16
CA ARG A 116 -13.28 -7.84 21.02
C ARG A 116 -13.87 -7.32 22.32
N PHE A 117 -14.73 -6.32 22.19
CA PHE A 117 -15.57 -5.79 23.26
C PHE A 117 -17.02 -6.18 23.04
N VAL A 118 -17.64 -6.72 24.06
CA VAL A 118 -19.07 -7.12 24.05
C VAL A 118 -19.86 -6.21 24.99
N LYS A 119 -21.07 -5.89 24.62
CA LYS A 119 -21.98 -5.13 25.49
C LYS A 119 -22.32 -5.95 26.75
N GLU A 120 -22.28 -5.34 27.93
CA GLU A 120 -22.35 -6.04 29.21
C GLU A 120 -23.59 -6.93 29.36
N ASN A 121 -24.76 -6.45 28.91
CA ASN A 121 -26.04 -7.16 29.04
C ASN A 121 -26.50 -7.82 27.73
N ASP A 122 -25.70 -7.76 26.65
CA ASP A 122 -26.05 -8.30 25.35
C ASP A 122 -24.77 -8.69 24.58
N PRO A 123 -24.21 -9.88 24.83
CA PRO A 123 -22.96 -10.33 24.19
C PRO A 123 -23.05 -10.53 22.68
N ALA A 124 -24.25 -10.53 22.07
CA ALA A 124 -24.44 -10.58 20.64
C ALA A 124 -24.08 -9.23 19.98
N THR A 125 -24.18 -8.13 20.73
CA THR A 125 -23.78 -6.78 20.34
C THR A 125 -22.32 -6.56 20.72
N TRP A 126 -21.42 -6.48 19.73
CA TRP A 126 -19.96 -6.38 19.93
C TRP A 126 -19.29 -5.54 18.86
N PHE A 127 -18.10 -5.07 19.16
CA PHE A 127 -17.13 -4.56 18.18
C PHE A 127 -15.76 -5.14 18.46
N GLU A 128 -14.91 -5.16 17.44
CA GLU A 128 -13.55 -5.66 17.53
C GLU A 128 -12.56 -4.61 17.04
N VAL A 129 -11.46 -4.47 17.78
CA VAL A 129 -10.37 -3.55 17.48
C VAL A 129 -9.19 -4.36 16.98
N TYR A 130 -8.66 -3.97 15.83
CA TYR A 130 -7.44 -4.48 15.24
C TYR A 130 -6.40 -3.36 15.26
N LEU A 131 -5.38 -3.50 16.08
CA LEU A 131 -4.28 -2.54 16.23
C LEU A 131 -3.02 -3.12 15.58
N TYR A 132 -2.73 -2.68 14.36
CA TYR A 132 -1.56 -3.11 13.60
C TYR A 132 -0.37 -2.20 13.90
N ASP A 133 0.69 -2.72 14.51
CA ASP A 133 2.00 -2.05 14.58
C ASP A 133 2.73 -2.25 13.25
N MET A 134 2.90 -1.18 12.51
CA MET A 134 3.56 -1.16 11.20
C MET A 134 5.03 -0.75 11.29
N GLY A 135 5.59 -0.60 12.51
CA GLY A 135 6.98 -0.25 12.74
C GLY A 135 7.34 1.22 12.48
N ALA A 136 6.70 1.85 11.49
CA ALA A 136 6.92 3.25 11.13
C ALA A 136 5.62 3.94 10.65
N PRO A 137 5.50 5.27 10.81
CA PRO A 137 4.32 6.00 10.34
C PRO A 137 4.10 5.91 8.83
N GLU A 138 5.16 5.87 8.02
CA GLU A 138 5.07 5.68 6.57
C GLU A 138 4.42 4.35 6.20
N ASN A 139 4.76 3.30 6.94
CA ASN A 139 4.22 1.96 6.74
C ASN A 139 2.72 1.91 7.10
N ALA A 140 2.34 2.55 8.20
CA ALA A 140 0.94 2.68 8.61
C ALA A 140 0.14 3.48 7.57
N PHE A 141 0.71 4.56 7.02
CA PHE A 141 0.09 5.32 5.95
C PHE A 141 -0.05 4.51 4.66
N ALA A 142 0.94 3.71 4.30
CA ALA A 142 0.89 2.84 3.11
C ALA A 142 -0.30 1.88 3.20
N VAL A 143 -0.44 1.15 4.31
CA VAL A 143 -1.60 0.26 4.52
C VAL A 143 -2.91 1.05 4.52
N TYR A 144 -3.00 2.13 5.32
CA TYR A 144 -4.18 2.99 5.37
C TYR A 144 -4.63 3.45 3.99
N SER A 145 -3.70 3.95 3.18
CA SER A 145 -4.01 4.55 1.89
C SER A 145 -4.45 3.51 0.85
N ILE A 146 -3.80 2.34 0.81
CA ILE A 146 -4.11 1.26 -0.14
C ILE A 146 -5.40 0.52 0.27
N GLN A 147 -5.64 0.33 1.60
CA GLN A 147 -6.84 -0.33 2.11
C GLN A 147 -8.08 0.56 2.11
N LYS A 148 -7.93 1.85 1.82
CA LYS A 148 -9.05 2.78 1.86
C LYS A 148 -10.17 2.34 0.92
N ARG A 149 -11.34 2.11 1.50
CA ARG A 149 -12.52 1.64 0.76
C ARG A 149 -13.13 2.76 -0.08
N LYS A 150 -13.62 2.41 -1.27
CA LYS A 150 -14.26 3.38 -2.19
C LYS A 150 -15.53 4.01 -1.61
N ASP A 151 -16.27 3.26 -0.78
CA ASP A 151 -17.47 3.72 -0.05
C ASP A 151 -17.12 4.47 1.25
N GLY A 152 -15.82 4.55 1.62
CA GLY A 152 -15.34 5.20 2.81
C GLY A 152 -15.52 6.73 2.79
N LYS A 153 -16.14 7.27 3.84
CA LYS A 153 -16.32 8.71 4.04
C LYS A 153 -15.24 9.23 4.97
N ASN A 154 -14.49 10.26 4.53
CA ASN A 154 -13.48 10.90 5.38
C ASN A 154 -14.08 11.31 6.73
N SER A 155 -13.37 11.02 7.81
CA SER A 155 -13.72 11.39 9.18
C SER A 155 -12.87 12.55 9.67
N ASN A 156 -13.33 13.28 10.68
CA ASN A 156 -12.54 14.29 11.37
C ASN A 156 -11.89 13.77 12.66
N LEU A 157 -11.92 12.45 12.88
CA LEU A 157 -11.35 11.83 14.07
C LEU A 157 -9.83 12.00 14.14
N ALA A 158 -9.15 11.73 13.06
CA ALA A 158 -7.70 11.89 12.90
C ALA A 158 -7.39 12.43 11.51
N LEU A 159 -6.13 12.88 11.29
CA LEU A 159 -5.68 13.41 9.99
C LEU A 159 -5.95 12.43 8.85
N TYR A 160 -5.71 11.15 9.10
CA TYR A 160 -5.95 10.04 8.18
C TYR A 160 -6.96 9.10 8.82
N SER A 161 -8.23 9.35 8.56
CA SER A 161 -9.34 8.54 9.07
C SER A 161 -10.51 8.54 8.12
N TYR A 162 -11.22 7.41 8.04
CA TYR A 162 -12.48 7.27 7.32
C TYR A 162 -13.41 6.29 8.00
N THR A 163 -14.70 6.40 7.71
CA THR A 163 -15.76 5.51 8.22
C THR A 163 -16.47 4.84 7.06
N VAL A 164 -16.95 3.64 7.33
CA VAL A 164 -18.02 2.98 6.57
C VAL A 164 -19.21 2.76 7.52
N GLU A 165 -20.27 2.08 7.08
CA GLU A 165 -21.49 1.94 7.89
C GLU A 165 -21.25 1.38 9.31
N ASN A 166 -20.41 0.35 9.42
CA ASN A 166 -20.18 -0.37 10.68
C ASN A 166 -18.72 -0.40 11.11
N ALA A 167 -17.88 0.48 10.59
CA ALA A 167 -16.47 0.49 10.95
C ALA A 167 -15.81 1.87 10.83
N ILE A 168 -14.74 2.07 11.60
CA ILE A 168 -13.82 3.20 11.48
C ILE A 168 -12.41 2.70 11.27
N PHE A 169 -11.67 3.41 10.41
CA PHE A 169 -10.30 3.12 10.03
C PHE A 169 -9.46 4.38 10.16
N PHE A 170 -8.32 4.27 10.82
CA PHE A 170 -7.43 5.43 10.97
C PHE A 170 -5.98 5.01 11.21
N MET A 171 -5.06 5.93 10.94
CA MET A 171 -3.68 5.77 11.38
C MET A 171 -3.34 6.74 12.52
N HIS A 172 -2.47 6.29 13.42
CA HIS A 172 -1.97 7.07 14.54
C HIS A 172 -0.51 6.70 14.82
N GLY A 173 0.41 7.58 14.47
CA GLY A 173 1.84 7.26 14.49
C GLY A 173 2.14 6.03 13.62
N LYS A 174 2.81 5.04 14.18
CA LYS A 174 3.13 3.78 13.52
C LYS A 174 1.97 2.76 13.48
N TYR A 175 0.83 3.09 14.10
CA TYR A 175 -0.31 2.18 14.16
C TYR A 175 -1.32 2.47 13.05
N TYR A 176 -1.72 1.42 12.34
CA TYR A 176 -2.95 1.38 11.56
C TYR A 176 -4.03 0.67 12.39
N THR A 177 -5.21 1.24 12.48
CA THR A 177 -6.28 0.75 13.36
C THR A 177 -7.57 0.55 12.57
N GLU A 178 -8.17 -0.63 12.74
CA GLU A 178 -9.51 -0.96 12.29
C GLU A 178 -10.39 -1.22 13.52
N MET A 179 -11.56 -0.60 13.59
CA MET A 179 -12.58 -0.93 14.59
C MET A 179 -13.88 -1.27 13.87
N VAL A 180 -14.34 -2.51 14.03
CA VAL A 180 -15.44 -3.08 13.23
C VAL A 180 -16.52 -3.59 14.17
N SER A 181 -17.78 -3.18 13.97
CA SER A 181 -18.92 -3.62 14.75
C SER A 181 -19.69 -4.78 14.12
N SER A 182 -20.36 -5.57 14.97
CA SER A 182 -21.20 -6.71 14.56
C SER A 182 -22.39 -6.30 13.71
N GLU A 183 -22.88 -5.08 13.89
CA GLU A 183 -24.04 -4.53 13.19
C GLU A 183 -23.96 -3.00 13.10
N VAL A 184 -24.83 -2.41 12.30
CA VAL A 184 -24.99 -0.96 12.21
C VAL A 184 -25.96 -0.50 13.31
N SER A 185 -25.45 0.13 14.36
CA SER A 185 -26.28 0.73 15.43
C SER A 185 -25.60 1.97 16.02
N ASP A 186 -26.40 2.91 16.54
CA ASP A 186 -25.85 4.14 17.16
C ASP A 186 -25.04 3.81 18.42
N VAL A 187 -25.46 2.81 19.19
CA VAL A 187 -24.75 2.36 20.42
C VAL A 187 -23.35 1.86 20.07
N LEU A 188 -23.20 1.04 19.03
CA LEU A 188 -21.91 0.54 18.58
C LEU A 188 -21.05 1.63 17.94
N LYS A 189 -21.68 2.53 17.20
CA LYS A 189 -20.98 3.70 16.62
C LYS A 189 -20.39 4.60 17.70
N ASP A 190 -21.17 4.91 18.76
CA ASP A 190 -20.71 5.74 19.87
C ASP A 190 -19.61 5.02 20.67
N ALA A 191 -19.74 3.71 20.89
CA ALA A 191 -18.71 2.91 21.56
C ALA A 191 -17.39 2.90 20.79
N ILE A 192 -17.44 2.66 19.47
CA ILE A 192 -16.26 2.69 18.60
C ILE A 192 -15.61 4.08 18.59
N LEU A 193 -16.40 5.15 18.46
CA LEU A 193 -15.87 6.53 18.48
C LEU A 193 -15.22 6.86 19.81
N SER A 194 -15.85 6.48 20.94
CA SER A 194 -15.26 6.67 22.27
C SER A 194 -13.95 5.92 22.42
N SER A 195 -13.86 4.66 22.00
CA SER A 195 -12.63 3.88 22.03
C SER A 195 -11.54 4.50 21.16
N ALA A 196 -11.88 4.98 19.96
CA ALA A 196 -10.93 5.62 19.06
C ALA A 196 -10.42 6.96 19.63
N GLN A 197 -11.28 7.77 20.24
CA GLN A 197 -10.89 9.00 20.94
C GLN A 197 -9.97 8.71 22.11
N ASN A 198 -10.29 7.72 22.96
CA ASN A 198 -9.45 7.30 24.06
C ASN A 198 -8.04 6.88 23.58
N LEU A 199 -7.95 6.16 22.45
CA LEU A 199 -6.67 5.80 21.85
C LEU A 199 -5.87 7.05 21.46
N LEU A 200 -6.49 7.98 20.75
CA LEU A 200 -5.81 9.19 20.26
C LEU A 200 -5.37 10.14 21.38
N GLU A 201 -6.17 10.27 22.45
CA GLU A 201 -5.89 11.17 23.57
C GLU A 201 -4.84 10.62 24.54
N ASN A 202 -4.90 9.32 24.84
CA ASN A 202 -4.03 8.70 25.82
C ASN A 202 -2.67 8.26 25.26
N TYR A 203 -2.57 8.07 23.94
CA TYR A 203 -1.36 7.61 23.25
C TYR A 203 -0.93 8.60 22.17
N PRO A 204 -0.36 9.76 22.55
CA PRO A 204 0.02 10.78 21.59
C PRO A 204 1.07 10.26 20.61
N ALA A 205 0.93 10.60 19.34
CA ALA A 205 1.86 10.25 18.29
C ALA A 205 2.52 11.49 17.68
N GLU A 206 3.72 11.33 17.15
CA GLU A 206 4.40 12.38 16.42
C GLU A 206 3.64 12.75 15.14
N ALA A 207 3.73 14.04 14.77
CA ALA A 207 3.14 14.50 13.52
C ALA A 207 3.81 13.81 12.33
N PHE A 208 2.98 13.23 11.45
CA PHE A 208 3.45 12.55 10.26
C PHE A 208 3.22 13.41 9.01
N SER A 209 4.24 13.48 8.17
CA SER A 209 4.13 14.06 6.82
C SER A 209 5.11 13.37 5.87
N LEU A 210 4.67 13.11 4.65
CA LEU A 210 5.53 12.62 3.58
C LEU A 210 6.07 13.79 2.78
N LEU A 211 7.39 13.82 2.56
CA LEU A 211 8.03 14.83 1.71
C LEU A 211 7.44 14.82 0.30
N GLU A 212 7.19 13.64 -0.24
CA GLU A 212 6.62 13.41 -1.57
C GLU A 212 5.26 14.07 -1.76
N MET A 213 4.45 14.20 -0.70
CA MET A 213 3.17 14.93 -0.77
C MET A 213 3.36 16.40 -1.16
N SER A 214 4.49 16.98 -0.80
CA SER A 214 4.84 18.35 -1.14
C SER A 214 5.32 18.50 -2.59
N LEU A 215 5.67 17.41 -3.27
CA LEU A 215 6.10 17.39 -4.67
C LEU A 215 4.91 17.31 -5.64
N LEU A 216 3.73 16.95 -5.16
CA LEU A 216 2.50 16.90 -5.94
C LEU A 216 1.66 18.16 -5.68
N PRO A 217 1.31 18.98 -6.70
CA PRO A 217 0.50 20.18 -6.54
C PRO A 217 -0.87 19.87 -5.92
N LYS A 218 -1.37 20.77 -5.06
CA LYS A 218 -2.68 20.60 -4.41
C LYS A 218 -3.85 20.93 -5.34
N ASP A 219 -3.62 21.80 -6.33
CA ASP A 219 -4.66 22.24 -7.26
C ASP A 219 -5.12 21.10 -8.16
N ALA A 220 -6.44 20.89 -8.23
CA ALA A 220 -7.14 19.80 -8.92
C ALA A 220 -6.86 18.38 -8.37
N ARG A 221 -6.07 18.22 -7.28
CA ARG A 221 -5.88 16.95 -6.60
C ARG A 221 -7.10 16.60 -5.76
N LEU A 222 -7.61 15.39 -5.87
CA LEU A 222 -8.69 14.90 -5.03
C LEU A 222 -8.14 14.64 -3.62
N LYS A 223 -8.75 15.30 -2.62
CA LYS A 223 -8.34 15.16 -1.22
C LYS A 223 -8.54 13.71 -0.75
N GLY A 224 -7.49 13.11 -0.20
CA GLY A 224 -7.51 11.76 0.34
C GLY A 224 -7.50 10.66 -0.72
N SER A 225 -7.04 11.00 -1.93
CA SER A 225 -6.75 10.04 -3.02
C SER A 225 -5.28 9.62 -3.05
N GLU A 226 -4.50 10.12 -2.11
CA GLU A 226 -3.08 9.79 -2.02
C GLU A 226 -2.91 8.34 -1.56
N GLU A 227 -2.09 7.56 -2.30
CA GLU A 227 -1.71 6.19 -1.96
C GLU A 227 -0.19 6.05 -1.98
N LEU A 228 0.36 5.38 -0.97
CA LEU A 228 1.80 5.13 -0.85
C LEU A 228 2.11 3.66 -1.08
N PHE A 229 2.79 3.37 -2.17
CA PHE A 229 3.35 2.05 -2.46
C PHE A 229 4.80 2.00 -1.96
N LEU A 230 5.09 1.13 -1.03
CA LEU A 230 6.46 0.93 -0.52
C LEU A 230 7.28 0.01 -1.44
N LYS A 231 6.60 -0.85 -2.20
CA LYS A 231 7.18 -1.78 -3.17
C LYS A 231 6.20 -2.03 -4.31
N ASN A 232 6.70 -2.55 -5.42
CA ASN A 232 5.91 -3.11 -6.54
C ASN A 232 4.88 -2.15 -7.16
N ALA A 233 5.08 -0.83 -7.06
CA ALA A 233 4.17 0.11 -7.69
C ALA A 233 4.06 -0.19 -9.20
N PHE A 234 2.83 -0.27 -9.70
CA PHE A 234 2.52 -0.57 -11.11
C PHE A 234 3.12 -1.90 -11.63
N GLY A 235 3.38 -2.87 -10.72
CA GLY A 235 4.02 -4.14 -11.05
C GLY A 235 5.51 -4.06 -11.36
N PHE A 236 6.15 -2.90 -11.12
CA PHE A 236 7.58 -2.71 -11.35
C PHE A 236 8.36 -2.76 -10.03
N GLU A 237 9.01 -3.88 -9.75
CA GLU A 237 9.68 -4.18 -8.48
C GLU A 237 10.87 -3.25 -8.16
N LYS A 238 11.47 -2.63 -9.17
CA LYS A 238 12.65 -1.78 -8.98
C LYS A 238 12.32 -0.36 -8.54
N PHE A 239 11.05 0.05 -8.58
CA PHE A 239 10.68 1.34 -8.04
C PHE A 239 11.04 1.43 -6.55
N PRO A 240 11.61 2.57 -6.11
CA PRO A 240 11.57 2.91 -4.69
C PRO A 240 10.12 3.13 -4.29
N ARG A 241 9.88 3.56 -3.06
CA ARG A 241 8.51 3.94 -2.68
C ARG A 241 7.94 4.98 -3.65
N VAL A 242 6.67 4.80 -4.01
CA VAL A 242 5.94 5.66 -4.96
C VAL A 242 4.71 6.24 -4.26
N LEU A 243 4.59 7.55 -4.25
CA LEU A 243 3.37 8.23 -3.85
C LEU A 243 2.54 8.54 -5.09
N THR A 244 1.27 8.15 -5.09
CA THR A 244 0.31 8.50 -6.13
C THR A 244 -0.73 9.48 -5.60
N ALA A 245 -1.42 10.16 -6.51
CA ALA A 245 -2.61 10.96 -6.20
C ALA A 245 -3.49 11.09 -7.45
N ILE A 246 -4.80 11.17 -7.25
CA ILE A 246 -5.76 11.38 -8.34
C ILE A 246 -5.98 12.88 -8.55
N TYR A 247 -5.92 13.30 -9.80
CA TYR A 247 -6.23 14.64 -10.26
C TYR A 247 -7.48 14.62 -11.13
N ARG A 248 -8.39 15.56 -10.88
CA ARG A 248 -9.60 15.72 -11.69
C ARG A 248 -9.54 17.00 -12.49
N GLN A 249 -9.58 16.87 -13.82
CA GLN A 249 -9.63 18.01 -14.75
C GLN A 249 -10.72 17.73 -15.79
N ASN A 250 -11.67 18.66 -15.97
CA ASN A 250 -12.76 18.54 -16.93
C ASN A 250 -13.48 17.17 -16.83
N GLU A 251 -13.89 16.77 -15.63
CA GLU A 251 -14.54 15.47 -15.32
C GLU A 251 -13.69 14.21 -15.57
N LYS A 252 -12.43 14.36 -15.96
CA LYS A 252 -11.50 13.25 -16.19
C LYS A 252 -10.58 13.09 -14.98
N GLU A 253 -10.48 11.87 -14.50
CA GLU A 253 -9.58 11.50 -13.41
C GLU A 253 -8.32 10.87 -13.99
N MET A 254 -7.17 11.29 -13.44
CA MET A 254 -5.85 10.80 -13.84
C MET A 254 -5.01 10.58 -12.58
N MET A 255 -4.25 9.48 -12.56
CA MET A 255 -3.33 9.18 -11.48
C MET A 255 -1.95 9.78 -11.80
N ALA A 256 -1.53 10.76 -11.01
CA ALA A 256 -0.15 11.20 -11.01
C ALA A 256 0.66 10.45 -9.96
N PHE A 257 1.96 10.30 -10.20
CA PHE A 257 2.87 9.66 -9.25
C PHE A 257 4.21 10.38 -9.13
N VAL A 258 4.86 10.17 -8.00
CA VAL A 258 6.23 10.62 -7.74
C VAL A 258 7.01 9.55 -6.97
N ALA A 259 8.24 9.34 -7.38
CA ALA A 259 9.22 8.49 -6.69
C ALA A 259 10.52 9.26 -6.52
N THR A 260 11.06 9.31 -5.29
CA THR A 260 12.35 9.94 -5.02
C THR A 260 13.45 8.88 -5.13
N CYS A 261 14.38 9.08 -6.05
CA CYS A 261 15.47 8.17 -6.36
C CYS A 261 16.78 8.57 -5.65
N LYS A 262 17.80 7.74 -5.76
CA LYS A 262 19.15 8.05 -5.24
C LYS A 262 19.85 9.08 -6.15
N GLY A 263 19.47 10.35 -6.03
CA GLY A 263 19.98 11.47 -6.79
C GLY A 263 19.55 11.50 -8.26
N ALA A 264 19.94 12.53 -8.98
CA ALA A 264 19.54 12.77 -10.36
C ALA A 264 20.02 11.68 -11.35
N GLY A 265 21.14 11.03 -11.10
CA GLY A 265 21.62 9.89 -11.88
C GLY A 265 20.72 8.68 -11.72
N GLY A 266 20.31 8.39 -10.48
CA GLY A 266 19.37 7.32 -10.17
C GLY A 266 17.99 7.54 -10.79
N ALA A 267 17.49 8.79 -10.78
CA ALA A 267 16.21 9.12 -11.40
C ALA A 267 16.25 8.90 -12.94
N ARG A 268 17.32 9.32 -13.61
CA ARG A 268 17.49 9.06 -15.07
C ARG A 268 17.56 7.57 -15.40
N ALA A 269 18.32 6.81 -14.60
CA ALA A 269 18.40 5.36 -14.77
C ALA A 269 17.03 4.69 -14.58
N MET A 270 16.27 5.14 -13.59
CA MET A 270 14.92 4.63 -13.30
C MET A 270 13.93 4.92 -14.43
N VAL A 271 14.00 6.11 -15.07
CA VAL A 271 13.20 6.42 -16.27
C VAL A 271 13.49 5.39 -17.38
N GLU A 272 14.75 5.08 -17.64
CA GLU A 272 15.13 4.13 -18.69
C GLU A 272 14.73 2.69 -18.33
N GLU A 273 14.92 2.27 -17.08
CA GLU A 273 14.53 0.94 -16.63
C GLU A 273 12.99 0.73 -16.69
N TYR A 274 12.22 1.73 -16.28
CA TYR A 274 10.75 1.68 -16.38
C TYR A 274 10.27 1.69 -17.83
N ARG A 275 10.92 2.49 -18.71
CA ARG A 275 10.68 2.47 -20.15
C ARG A 275 10.86 1.08 -20.75
N ILE A 276 12.01 0.44 -20.46
CA ILE A 276 12.31 -0.91 -20.93
C ILE A 276 11.29 -1.92 -20.42
N PHE A 277 10.91 -1.83 -19.14
CA PHE A 277 9.90 -2.69 -18.54
C PHE A 277 8.55 -2.59 -19.26
N LEU A 278 8.03 -1.38 -19.50
CA LEU A 278 6.76 -1.19 -20.19
C LEU A 278 6.80 -1.67 -21.64
N ILE A 279 7.90 -1.44 -22.36
CA ILE A 279 8.10 -1.96 -23.71
C ILE A 279 8.12 -3.50 -23.67
N GLY A 280 8.77 -4.10 -22.69
CA GLY A 280 8.79 -5.56 -22.48
C GLY A 280 7.39 -6.15 -22.25
N LEU A 281 6.47 -5.39 -21.68
CA LEU A 281 5.05 -5.74 -21.53
C LEU A 281 4.20 -5.49 -22.79
N GLY A 282 4.82 -5.07 -23.92
CA GLY A 282 4.13 -4.80 -25.16
C GLY A 282 3.75 -3.34 -25.41
N GLY A 283 4.20 -2.45 -24.53
CA GLY A 283 4.01 -1.00 -24.70
C GLY A 283 4.70 -0.46 -25.95
N LYS A 284 4.11 0.55 -26.55
CA LYS A 284 4.62 1.22 -27.75
C LYS A 284 5.02 2.65 -27.43
N GLU A 285 6.30 2.96 -27.52
CA GLU A 285 6.78 4.33 -27.35
C GLU A 285 6.20 5.26 -28.42
N ARG A 286 5.70 6.42 -27.98
CA ARG A 286 5.13 7.46 -28.84
C ARG A 286 6.00 8.70 -28.74
N LYS A 287 6.41 9.21 -29.90
CA LYS A 287 7.12 10.49 -29.96
C LYS A 287 6.16 11.63 -29.59
N VAL A 288 6.59 12.48 -28.68
CA VAL A 288 5.89 13.72 -28.35
C VAL A 288 6.63 14.87 -29.03
N GLU A 289 5.99 15.45 -30.05
CA GLU A 289 6.50 16.63 -30.71
C GLU A 289 6.21 17.86 -29.81
N GLU A 290 7.22 18.70 -29.54
CA GLU A 290 7.09 19.94 -28.75
C GLU A 290 6.68 19.77 -27.27
N SER A 291 7.28 18.80 -26.56
CA SER A 291 7.05 18.72 -25.11
C SER A 291 7.81 19.84 -24.36
N ALA A 292 7.09 20.61 -23.53
CA ALA A 292 7.71 21.55 -22.58
C ALA A 292 8.43 20.85 -21.41
N VAL A 293 8.33 19.52 -21.31
CA VAL A 293 8.94 18.70 -20.27
C VAL A 293 10.17 17.98 -20.84
N PRO A 294 11.38 18.33 -20.44
CA PRO A 294 12.60 17.70 -20.94
C PRO A 294 12.65 16.21 -20.59
N GLY A 295 13.03 15.39 -21.58
CA GLY A 295 13.19 13.95 -21.38
C GLY A 295 11.89 13.19 -21.05
N LEU A 296 10.74 13.75 -21.41
CA LEU A 296 9.45 13.09 -21.24
C LEU A 296 9.39 11.84 -22.13
N VAL A 297 9.03 10.73 -21.52
CA VAL A 297 8.72 9.46 -22.19
C VAL A 297 7.21 9.24 -22.17
N MET A 298 6.66 8.80 -23.32
CA MET A 298 5.27 8.39 -23.44
C MET A 298 5.18 6.98 -24.01
N ILE A 299 4.48 6.10 -23.33
CA ILE A 299 4.24 4.72 -23.74
C ILE A 299 2.72 4.48 -23.84
N ASP A 300 2.31 3.92 -24.96
CA ASP A 300 0.92 3.48 -25.21
C ASP A 300 0.82 1.99 -24.85
N MET A 301 0.04 1.68 -23.82
CA MET A 301 -0.22 0.35 -23.29
C MET A 301 -1.60 -0.17 -23.79
N SER A 302 -1.79 -0.18 -25.11
CA SER A 302 -3.05 -0.63 -25.74
C SER A 302 -4.27 0.22 -25.37
N GLY A 303 -4.08 1.53 -25.29
CA GLY A 303 -5.12 2.51 -25.03
C GLY A 303 -4.96 3.24 -23.70
N ASP A 304 -4.25 2.69 -22.74
CA ASP A 304 -3.81 3.40 -21.56
C ASP A 304 -2.44 4.04 -21.80
N ILE A 305 -2.28 5.29 -21.43
CA ILE A 305 -1.07 6.09 -21.68
C ILE A 305 -0.27 6.22 -20.39
N GLU A 306 0.99 5.83 -20.47
CA GLU A 306 1.99 6.09 -19.44
C GLU A 306 2.83 7.30 -19.87
N ILE A 307 2.94 8.30 -19.00
CA ILE A 307 3.84 9.46 -19.19
C ILE A 307 4.73 9.57 -17.98
N PHE A 308 6.04 9.67 -18.21
CA PHE A 308 6.97 9.87 -17.10
C PHE A 308 8.23 10.62 -17.53
N PHE A 309 8.85 11.28 -16.58
CA PHE A 309 10.05 12.10 -16.74
C PHE A 309 10.79 12.20 -15.40
N CYS A 310 12.01 12.70 -15.41
CA CYS A 310 12.70 13.02 -14.17
C CYS A 310 13.08 14.50 -14.07
N THR A 311 13.13 15.01 -12.83
CA THR A 311 13.66 16.33 -12.50
C THR A 311 14.40 16.27 -11.17
N GLY A 312 15.69 16.62 -11.18
CA GLY A 312 16.54 16.37 -10.03
C GLY A 312 16.56 14.87 -9.70
N GLU A 313 16.32 14.53 -8.46
CA GLU A 313 16.24 13.15 -7.96
C GLU A 313 14.84 12.53 -8.05
N ASN A 314 13.85 13.27 -8.55
CA ASN A 314 12.47 12.81 -8.58
C ASN A 314 12.12 12.29 -9.98
N LEU A 315 11.58 11.07 -10.03
CA LEU A 315 10.84 10.53 -11.17
C LEU A 315 9.37 10.82 -10.93
N MET A 316 8.71 11.40 -11.91
CA MET A 316 7.30 11.79 -11.86
C MET A 316 6.58 11.33 -13.12
N GLY A 317 5.27 11.11 -13.01
CA GLY A 317 4.50 10.72 -14.19
C GLY A 317 3.00 10.65 -13.97
N ILE A 318 2.34 10.18 -15.01
CA ILE A 318 0.90 9.90 -15.08
C ILE A 318 0.76 8.43 -15.46
N HIS A 319 0.03 7.68 -14.64
CA HIS A 319 -0.19 6.25 -14.84
C HIS A 319 -1.56 5.98 -15.43
N ALA A 320 -1.61 5.07 -16.40
CA ALA A 320 -2.83 4.51 -17.02
C ALA A 320 -3.87 5.56 -17.46
N ALA A 321 -3.43 6.69 -18.05
CA ALA A 321 -4.33 7.72 -18.51
C ALA A 321 -4.99 7.32 -19.83
N ARG A 322 -6.32 7.52 -19.94
CA ARG A 322 -7.07 7.27 -21.18
C ARG A 322 -7.12 8.45 -22.13
N ASP A 323 -6.79 9.64 -21.65
CA ASP A 323 -6.77 10.87 -22.42
C ASP A 323 -5.35 11.42 -22.53
N LYS A 324 -4.76 11.29 -23.71
CA LYS A 324 -3.39 11.71 -24.00
C LYS A 324 -3.16 13.19 -23.73
N ASP A 325 -4.07 14.06 -24.18
CA ASP A 325 -3.85 15.50 -24.12
C ASP A 325 -4.01 16.02 -22.68
N ALA A 326 -4.98 15.47 -21.96
CA ALA A 326 -5.14 15.76 -20.52
C ALA A 326 -3.93 15.26 -19.72
N ALA A 327 -3.40 14.07 -20.02
CA ALA A 327 -2.20 13.52 -19.36
C ALA A 327 -0.95 14.37 -19.65
N LEU A 328 -0.75 14.83 -20.86
CA LEU A 328 0.33 15.76 -21.23
C LEU A 328 0.21 17.09 -20.48
N ALA A 329 -0.99 17.67 -20.41
CA ALA A 329 -1.24 18.90 -19.69
C ALA A 329 -0.95 18.75 -18.19
N LEU A 330 -1.33 17.62 -17.59
CA LEU A 330 -1.01 17.33 -16.19
C LEU A 330 0.49 17.12 -15.98
N ALA A 331 1.19 16.41 -16.87
CA ALA A 331 2.64 16.24 -16.81
C ALA A 331 3.39 17.59 -16.86
N GLN A 332 2.97 18.52 -17.73
CA GLN A 332 3.52 19.87 -17.80
C GLN A 332 3.27 20.68 -16.50
N LYS A 333 2.08 20.52 -15.91
CA LYS A 333 1.74 21.15 -14.64
C LYS A 333 2.62 20.63 -13.50
N LEU A 334 2.84 19.30 -13.42
CA LEU A 334 3.75 18.67 -12.45
C LEU A 334 5.17 19.20 -12.62
N TYR A 335 5.68 19.20 -13.84
CA TYR A 335 7.04 19.70 -14.14
C TYR A 335 7.22 21.16 -13.74
N LYS A 336 6.28 22.04 -14.13
CA LYS A 336 6.32 23.46 -13.78
C LYS A 336 6.30 23.66 -12.26
N TYR A 337 5.45 22.93 -11.54
CA TYR A 337 5.32 23.03 -10.11
C TYR A 337 6.62 22.67 -9.38
N ILE A 338 7.23 21.55 -9.72
CA ILE A 338 8.45 21.10 -9.04
C ILE A 338 9.65 22.00 -9.35
N THR A 339 9.80 22.46 -10.60
CA THR A 339 10.89 23.33 -11.00
C THR A 339 10.80 24.70 -10.33
N THR A 340 9.61 25.30 -10.24
CA THR A 340 9.39 26.56 -9.51
C THR A 340 9.72 26.40 -8.03
N LYS A 341 9.30 25.30 -7.40
CA LYS A 341 9.57 25.04 -5.99
C LYS A 341 11.07 24.85 -5.71
N THR A 342 11.79 24.17 -6.57
CA THR A 342 13.25 23.99 -6.44
C THR A 342 14.00 25.31 -6.56
N GLN A 343 13.59 26.18 -7.49
CA GLN A 343 14.18 27.53 -7.64
C GLN A 343 13.98 28.41 -6.42
N SER A 344 12.78 28.37 -5.83
CA SER A 344 12.46 29.14 -4.60
C SER A 344 13.30 28.68 -3.41
N ALA A 345 13.57 27.37 -3.28
CA ALA A 345 14.40 26.80 -2.22
C ALA A 345 15.90 27.18 -2.36
N THR A 346 16.40 27.31 -3.59
CA THR A 346 17.80 27.69 -3.85
C THR A 346 18.03 29.21 -3.86
N GLY A 347 17.01 30.02 -4.14
CA GLY A 347 17.09 31.49 -4.14
C GLY A 347 17.14 32.10 -2.73
N GLY A 348 16.57 31.44 -1.71
CA GLY A 348 16.58 31.88 -0.31
C GLY A 348 17.91 31.64 0.46
N LEU A 349 18.91 31.05 -0.18
CA LEU A 349 20.25 30.80 0.39
C LEU A 349 21.32 31.83 -0.07
N LYS A 350 20.90 32.88 -0.78
CA LYS A 350 21.80 33.90 -1.34
C LYS A 350 21.65 35.31 -0.74
N GLU A 351 20.96 35.45 0.40
CA GLU A 351 20.94 36.73 1.17
C GLU A 351 21.63 36.57 2.53
#